data_52248a89df2752cc6095c360941793a0
#
_entry.id   52248a89df2752cc6095c360941793a0
#
_cell.length_a   1.000
_cell.length_b   1.000
_cell.length_c   1.000
_cell.angle_alpha   90.00
_cell.angle_beta   90.00
_cell.angle_gamma   90.00
#
_symmetry.space_group_name_H-M   'P 1'
#
loop_
_entity.id
_entity.type
_entity.pdbx_description
1 polymer ?
#
loop_
_entity_poly.entity_id
_entity_poly.type
_entity_poly.pdbx_seq_one_letter_code
_entity_poly.pdbx_strand_id
1 'polypeptide(L)'
;MLKQISLLIVVGAAVVAAQGIPAGNRGGPGATMPGGGPAGIRFLGAEAGRPGPVVTGEPYSADASTDVTQTLSDGNKIHQTNTTRIYRDSQGRTRREPGLNVLSSAAPGSTMPSLAFINDPVAGVSYTLDLTNHTATKRTLPTPPTGTPRPSRQPRMPPDSANVKTESLGRQLVSGVSADGTRVTVTIPAGQIGNAQPIQIVSETWYSPDLQLTVLSKRSDPRSGDSVFQLNNLSRAEPPSTLFIVPADFTVTEQTRGMGRGMRKRAGQPQ
;
A
#
# COMPACT_ATOMS: atom_id res chain seq x y z
N MET A 1 9.64 -59.70 -45.74
CA MET A 1 8.23 -59.64 -45.40
C MET A 1 8.07 -58.78 -44.15
N LEU A 2 7.83 -57.48 -44.33
CA LEU A 2 7.63 -56.52 -43.24
C LEU A 2 6.11 -56.39 -43.02
N LYS A 3 5.64 -56.72 -41.83
CA LYS A 3 4.25 -56.45 -41.42
C LYS A 3 4.21 -55.05 -40.82
N GLN A 4 3.49 -54.17 -41.48
CA GLN A 4 3.14 -52.84 -40.94
C GLN A 4 1.99 -53.03 -39.93
N ILE A 5 2.16 -52.52 -38.71
CA ILE A 5 1.12 -52.42 -37.71
C ILE A 5 0.68 -50.93 -37.72
N SER A 6 -0.54 -50.69 -38.22
CA SER A 6 -1.19 -49.41 -38.18
C SER A 6 -1.78 -49.18 -36.77
N LEU A 7 -1.27 -48.14 -36.10
CA LEU A 7 -1.81 -47.67 -34.81
C LEU A 7 -2.90 -46.62 -35.08
N LEU A 8 -4.13 -46.99 -34.76
CA LEU A 8 -5.32 -46.10 -34.86
C LEU A 8 -5.37 -45.25 -33.60
N ILE A 9 -5.11 -43.93 -33.71
CA ILE A 9 -5.30 -42.97 -32.62
C ILE A 9 -6.75 -42.49 -32.68
N VAL A 10 -7.55 -42.87 -31.69
CA VAL A 10 -8.88 -42.35 -31.45
C VAL A 10 -8.73 -41.06 -30.60
N VAL A 11 -9.00 -39.92 -31.22
CA VAL A 11 -9.12 -38.65 -30.51
C VAL A 11 -10.51 -38.54 -29.92
N GLY A 12 -10.62 -38.76 -28.64
CA GLY A 12 -11.86 -38.51 -27.87
C GLY A 12 -11.99 -37.03 -27.52
N ALA A 13 -12.93 -36.34 -28.12
CA ALA A 13 -13.30 -34.97 -27.71
C ALA A 13 -14.12 -35.06 -26.41
N ALA A 14 -13.52 -34.63 -25.31
CA ALA A 14 -14.25 -34.41 -24.06
C ALA A 14 -14.96 -33.05 -24.09
N VAL A 15 -16.29 -33.10 -24.19
CA VAL A 15 -17.17 -31.95 -24.01
C VAL A 15 -17.23 -31.64 -22.51
N VAL A 16 -16.59 -30.56 -22.07
CA VAL A 16 -16.77 -30.04 -20.71
C VAL A 16 -18.05 -29.22 -20.67
N ALA A 17 -19.07 -29.81 -20.06
CA ALA A 17 -20.30 -29.08 -19.73
C ALA A 17 -20.02 -28.04 -18.64
N ALA A 18 -20.24 -26.77 -18.95
CA ALA A 18 -20.23 -25.69 -17.98
C ALA A 18 -21.39 -25.86 -17.00
N GLN A 19 -21.10 -26.29 -15.78
CA GLN A 19 -22.10 -26.30 -14.71
C GLN A 19 -22.10 -24.92 -14.05
N GLY A 20 -23.28 -24.30 -14.04
CA GLY A 20 -23.53 -22.98 -13.47
C GLY A 20 -23.24 -22.94 -11.98
N ILE A 21 -22.61 -21.85 -11.58
CA ILE A 21 -22.38 -21.51 -10.17
C ILE A 21 -23.73 -21.05 -9.57
N PRO A 22 -24.23 -21.64 -8.49
CA PRO A 22 -25.44 -21.15 -7.83
C PRO A 22 -25.12 -19.81 -7.11
N ALA A 23 -25.90 -18.79 -7.43
CA ALA A 23 -25.95 -17.56 -6.67
C ALA A 23 -26.62 -17.81 -5.32
N GLY A 24 -25.90 -17.55 -4.22
CA GLY A 24 -26.50 -17.48 -2.89
C GLY A 24 -25.52 -17.70 -1.77
N ASN A 25 -25.00 -16.63 -1.19
CA ASN A 25 -25.20 -16.36 0.22
C ASN A 25 -24.85 -14.91 0.58
N ARG A 26 -25.85 -14.17 1.02
CA ARG A 26 -25.72 -12.91 1.76
C ARG A 26 -25.44 -13.28 3.21
N GLY A 27 -24.48 -12.65 3.82
CA GLY A 27 -24.49 -12.64 5.25
C GLY A 27 -23.14 -12.42 5.93
N GLY A 28 -23.00 -11.33 6.63
CA GLY A 28 -22.10 -11.19 7.75
C GLY A 28 -21.02 -10.13 7.61
N PRO A 29 -20.99 -9.14 8.51
CA PRO A 29 -19.91 -8.17 8.56
C PRO A 29 -18.71 -8.78 9.30
N GLY A 30 -17.56 -8.84 8.64
CA GLY A 30 -16.30 -8.99 9.36
C GLY A 30 -15.53 -10.26 9.15
N ALA A 31 -14.85 -10.35 8.04
CA ALA A 31 -13.52 -10.93 7.95
C ALA A 31 -12.91 -10.37 6.66
N THR A 32 -12.28 -9.21 6.76
CA THR A 32 -11.36 -8.76 5.71
C THR A 32 -10.18 -9.71 5.70
N MET A 33 -10.27 -10.74 4.86
CA MET A 33 -9.09 -11.50 4.43
C MET A 33 -8.06 -10.48 3.94
N PRO A 34 -6.79 -10.54 4.39
CA PRO A 34 -5.73 -9.73 3.79
C PRO A 34 -5.51 -10.23 2.37
N GLY A 35 -6.19 -9.60 1.42
CA GLY A 35 -6.06 -9.91 -0.01
C GLY A 35 -4.61 -9.77 -0.47
N GLY A 36 -4.06 -10.80 -1.07
CA GLY A 36 -2.70 -10.90 -1.58
C GLY A 36 -2.46 -10.09 -2.86
N GLY A 37 -2.28 -8.78 -2.72
CA GLY A 37 -1.58 -7.98 -3.74
C GLY A 37 -0.10 -7.88 -3.38
N PRO A 38 0.80 -7.59 -4.33
CA PRO A 38 2.21 -7.40 -4.04
C PRO A 38 2.39 -6.42 -2.87
N ALA A 39 3.12 -6.84 -1.84
CA ALA A 39 3.25 -6.11 -0.57
C ALA A 39 3.75 -4.67 -0.75
N GLY A 40 4.55 -4.40 -1.79
CA GLY A 40 5.05 -3.06 -2.14
C GLY A 40 3.95 -2.09 -2.58
N ILE A 41 2.96 -2.53 -3.37
CA ILE A 41 1.84 -1.68 -3.81
C ILE A 41 0.92 -1.32 -2.64
N ARG A 42 0.79 -2.21 -1.65
CA ARG A 42 -0.02 -1.93 -0.46
C ARG A 42 0.62 -0.91 0.47
N PHE A 43 1.93 -0.93 0.62
CA PHE A 43 2.64 0.03 1.46
C PHE A 43 2.55 1.44 0.86
N LEU A 44 2.78 1.57 -0.45
CA LEU A 44 2.60 2.82 -1.19
C LEU A 44 1.15 3.31 -1.18
N GLY A 45 0.17 2.41 -1.32
CA GLY A 45 -1.25 2.75 -1.30
C GLY A 45 -1.79 3.11 0.09
N ALA A 46 -1.28 2.48 1.15
CA ALA A 46 -1.65 2.82 2.53
C ALA A 46 -1.09 4.19 2.93
N GLU A 47 0.12 4.52 2.49
CA GLU A 47 0.77 5.80 2.76
C GLU A 47 0.32 6.91 1.80
N ALA A 48 0.00 6.59 0.52
CA ALA A 48 -0.41 7.58 -0.48
C ALA A 48 -1.90 7.95 -0.42
N GLY A 49 -2.76 7.10 0.18
CA GLY A 49 -4.22 7.24 0.05
C GLY A 49 -5.00 7.58 1.31
N ARG A 50 -4.42 7.48 2.50
CA ARG A 50 -5.09 7.84 3.76
C ARG A 50 -4.24 8.80 4.57
N PRO A 51 -4.74 9.99 4.89
CA PRO A 51 -4.10 10.82 5.88
C PRO A 51 -3.97 10.03 7.18
N GLY A 52 -2.74 9.84 7.64
CA GLY A 52 -2.47 9.37 8.98
C GLY A 52 -2.95 10.39 10.03
N PRO A 53 -2.77 10.11 11.33
CA PRO A 53 -2.98 11.13 12.36
C PRO A 53 -2.11 12.36 12.01
N VAL A 54 -2.67 13.55 12.22
CA VAL A 54 -1.92 14.79 12.04
C VAL A 54 -0.87 14.87 13.14
N VAL A 55 0.40 15.00 12.74
CA VAL A 55 1.53 15.16 13.66
C VAL A 55 2.08 16.55 13.47
N THR A 56 2.00 17.37 14.51
CA THR A 56 2.52 18.75 14.53
C THR A 56 3.79 18.86 15.35
N GLY A 57 4.62 19.87 15.06
CA GLY A 57 5.86 20.12 15.81
C GLY A 57 7.04 19.23 15.45
N GLU A 58 6.86 18.27 14.55
CA GLU A 58 7.90 17.32 14.16
C GLU A 58 8.13 17.35 12.63
N PRO A 59 8.74 18.42 12.12
CA PRO A 59 9.03 18.57 10.69
C PRO A 59 10.07 17.55 10.24
N TYR A 60 9.98 17.14 8.97
CA TYR A 60 11.04 16.36 8.34
C TYR A 60 10.93 16.36 6.82
N SER A 61 12.05 16.03 6.18
CA SER A 61 12.10 15.58 4.78
C SER A 61 12.91 14.31 4.69
N ALA A 62 12.54 13.41 3.76
CA ALA A 62 13.26 12.16 3.53
C ALA A 62 12.97 11.62 2.12
N ASP A 63 13.88 10.73 1.67
CA ASP A 63 13.67 9.87 0.51
C ASP A 63 13.22 8.49 1.01
N ALA A 64 11.96 8.15 0.80
CA ALA A 64 11.42 6.83 1.12
C ALA A 64 11.73 5.87 -0.03
N SER A 65 12.54 4.84 0.20
CA SER A 65 12.77 3.76 -0.74
C SER A 65 11.97 2.52 -0.35
N THR A 66 11.47 1.82 -1.35
CA THR A 66 10.87 0.49 -1.20
C THR A 66 11.53 -0.44 -2.21
N ASP A 67 12.25 -1.42 -1.69
CA ASP A 67 12.90 -2.47 -2.47
C ASP A 67 12.11 -3.76 -2.34
N VAL A 68 11.72 -4.36 -3.46
CA VAL A 68 11.01 -5.64 -3.52
C VAL A 68 11.86 -6.62 -4.32
N THR A 69 12.13 -7.78 -3.74
CA THR A 69 12.84 -8.87 -4.42
C THR A 69 11.96 -10.10 -4.41
N GLN A 70 11.63 -10.61 -5.59
CA GLN A 70 10.91 -11.86 -5.78
C GLN A 70 11.82 -12.88 -6.46
N THR A 71 11.91 -14.07 -5.87
CA THR A 71 12.63 -15.20 -6.50
C THR A 71 11.59 -16.10 -7.19
N LEU A 72 11.79 -16.35 -8.47
CA LEU A 72 10.96 -17.24 -9.27
C LEU A 72 11.37 -18.71 -9.06
N SER A 73 10.52 -19.64 -9.51
CA SER A 73 10.76 -21.08 -9.35
C SER A 73 12.01 -21.61 -10.08
N ASP A 74 12.46 -20.91 -11.09
CA ASP A 74 13.70 -21.19 -11.85
C ASP A 74 14.97 -20.59 -11.19
N GLY A 75 14.83 -19.91 -10.03
CA GLY A 75 15.90 -19.22 -9.33
C GLY A 75 16.18 -17.81 -9.83
N ASN A 76 15.51 -17.34 -10.89
CA ASN A 76 15.63 -15.96 -11.35
C ASN A 76 15.03 -14.99 -10.32
N LYS A 77 15.56 -13.76 -10.26
CA LYS A 77 15.15 -12.73 -9.31
C LYS A 77 14.61 -11.51 -10.04
N ILE A 78 13.42 -11.10 -9.62
CA ILE A 78 12.85 -9.80 -10.01
C ILE A 78 13.15 -8.84 -8.86
N HIS A 79 13.85 -7.74 -9.17
CA HIS A 79 14.15 -6.67 -8.22
C HIS A 79 13.51 -5.38 -8.69
N GLN A 80 12.74 -4.73 -7.80
CA GLN A 80 12.07 -3.48 -8.07
C GLN A 80 12.36 -2.50 -6.94
N THR A 81 12.82 -1.31 -7.29
CA THR A 81 13.06 -0.21 -6.36
C THR A 81 12.15 0.95 -6.71
N ASN A 82 11.41 1.42 -5.71
CA ASN A 82 10.57 2.61 -5.82
C ASN A 82 11.06 3.65 -4.82
N THR A 83 11.14 4.91 -5.25
CA THR A 83 11.54 6.03 -4.39
C THR A 83 10.46 7.09 -4.38
N THR A 84 10.19 7.67 -3.21
CA THR A 84 9.22 8.76 -3.02
C THR A 84 9.87 9.81 -2.12
N ARG A 85 9.88 11.07 -2.53
CA ARG A 85 10.22 12.18 -1.62
C ARG A 85 9.05 12.49 -0.73
N ILE A 86 9.33 12.64 0.56
CA ILE A 86 8.32 12.92 1.58
C ILE A 86 8.76 14.15 2.38
N TYR A 87 7.78 15.03 2.61
CA TYR A 87 7.97 16.24 3.41
C TYR A 87 6.81 16.37 4.39
N ARG A 88 7.12 16.82 5.60
CA ARG A 88 6.14 17.23 6.61
C ARG A 88 6.66 18.50 7.28
N ASP A 89 5.81 19.50 7.40
CA ASP A 89 6.15 20.71 8.15
C ASP A 89 5.66 20.65 9.61
N SER A 90 6.01 21.68 10.39
CA SER A 90 5.62 21.80 11.78
C SER A 90 4.11 21.95 12.00
N GLN A 91 3.33 22.33 10.98
CA GLN A 91 1.88 22.41 11.04
C GLN A 91 1.19 21.06 10.74
N GLY A 92 1.98 20.04 10.38
CA GLY A 92 1.48 18.71 10.00
C GLY A 92 0.98 18.61 8.57
N ARG A 93 1.25 19.63 7.72
CA ARG A 93 1.03 19.50 6.27
C ARG A 93 2.06 18.54 5.71
N THR A 94 1.64 17.72 4.75
CA THR A 94 2.53 16.74 4.12
C THR A 94 2.54 16.89 2.61
N ARG A 95 3.71 16.64 2.00
CA ARG A 95 3.86 16.53 0.55
C ARG A 95 4.59 15.24 0.22
N ARG A 96 4.16 14.58 -0.87
CA ARG A 96 4.78 13.36 -1.38
C ARG A 96 4.95 13.47 -2.88
N GLU A 97 6.12 13.10 -3.35
CA GLU A 97 6.50 13.09 -4.76
C GLU A 97 6.99 11.70 -5.13
N PRO A 98 6.12 10.80 -5.64
CA PRO A 98 6.54 9.49 -6.11
C PRO A 98 7.51 9.61 -7.27
N GLY A 99 8.59 8.84 -7.24
CA GLY A 99 9.50 8.73 -8.37
C GLY A 99 8.83 8.03 -9.57
N LEU A 100 9.33 8.30 -10.76
CA LEU A 100 8.77 7.78 -12.03
C LEU A 100 8.69 6.24 -12.08
N ASN A 101 9.54 5.53 -11.34
CA ASN A 101 9.55 4.06 -11.31
C ASN A 101 8.31 3.43 -10.67
N VAL A 102 7.59 4.17 -9.82
CA VAL A 102 6.35 3.67 -9.16
C VAL A 102 5.23 3.43 -10.19
N LEU A 103 5.31 4.10 -11.31
CA LEU A 103 4.29 4.12 -12.35
C LEU A 103 4.67 3.29 -13.59
N SER A 104 5.84 2.64 -13.59
CA SER A 104 6.43 1.97 -14.76
C SER A 104 5.73 0.67 -15.21
N SER A 105 4.53 0.36 -14.71
CA SER A 105 3.65 -0.64 -15.33
C SER A 105 2.91 -0.11 -16.57
N ALA A 106 3.21 1.11 -17.01
CA ALA A 106 2.64 1.67 -18.24
C ALA A 106 3.33 1.12 -19.49
N ALA A 107 2.55 1.04 -20.56
CA ALA A 107 3.03 0.57 -21.85
C ALA A 107 4.28 1.34 -22.32
N PRO A 108 5.24 0.67 -23.02
CA PRO A 108 6.41 1.35 -23.59
C PRO A 108 5.99 2.55 -24.46
N GLY A 109 6.54 3.74 -24.16
CA GLY A 109 6.25 4.97 -24.92
C GLY A 109 5.20 5.90 -24.31
N SER A 110 4.54 5.54 -23.19
CA SER A 110 3.64 6.48 -22.50
C SER A 110 4.46 7.42 -21.60
N THR A 111 4.30 8.72 -21.80
CA THR A 111 4.84 9.74 -20.91
C THR A 111 4.04 9.71 -19.62
N MET A 112 4.69 9.27 -18.52
CA MET A 112 4.03 9.23 -17.23
C MET A 112 3.98 10.63 -16.62
N PRO A 113 2.82 11.06 -16.10
CA PRO A 113 2.73 12.34 -15.42
C PRO A 113 3.58 12.31 -14.15
N SER A 114 4.36 13.37 -13.92
CA SER A 114 5.02 13.60 -12.64
C SER A 114 3.97 14.10 -11.64
N LEU A 115 3.68 13.31 -10.61
CA LEU A 115 2.63 13.62 -9.63
C LEU A 115 3.22 14.10 -8.31
N ALA A 116 2.51 15.01 -7.65
CA ALA A 116 2.74 15.34 -6.26
C ALA A 116 1.41 15.37 -5.49
N PHE A 117 1.46 14.94 -4.24
CA PHE A 117 0.30 14.90 -3.35
C PHE A 117 0.55 15.80 -2.16
N ILE A 118 -0.31 16.80 -1.95
CA ILE A 118 -0.30 17.67 -0.78
C ILE A 118 -1.51 17.33 0.08
N ASN A 119 -1.27 17.15 1.37
CA ASN A 119 -2.33 17.00 2.35
C ASN A 119 -2.18 18.13 3.38
N ASP A 120 -3.16 19.00 3.41
CA ASP A 120 -3.22 20.16 4.32
C ASP A 120 -4.35 19.97 5.33
N PRO A 121 -4.04 19.44 6.51
CA PRO A 121 -5.04 19.26 7.57
C PRO A 121 -5.47 20.58 8.21
N VAL A 122 -4.68 21.65 8.08
CA VAL A 122 -5.01 22.99 8.62
C VAL A 122 -6.13 23.62 7.80
N ALA A 123 -6.00 23.58 6.47
CA ALA A 123 -7.03 24.07 5.56
C ALA A 123 -8.15 23.02 5.33
N GLY A 124 -7.99 21.79 5.81
CA GLY A 124 -8.97 20.72 5.59
C GLY A 124 -9.07 20.26 4.14
N VAL A 125 -7.98 20.33 3.37
CA VAL A 125 -7.95 20.00 1.95
C VAL A 125 -6.78 19.10 1.59
N SER A 126 -6.90 18.41 0.46
CA SER A 126 -5.79 17.73 -0.19
C SER A 126 -5.75 18.09 -1.67
N TYR A 127 -4.54 18.07 -2.23
CA TYR A 127 -4.32 18.33 -3.64
C TYR A 127 -3.56 17.16 -4.26
N THR A 128 -3.97 16.80 -5.48
CA THR A 128 -3.17 15.99 -6.39
C THR A 128 -2.72 16.91 -7.51
N LEU A 129 -1.41 17.09 -7.63
CA LEU A 129 -0.81 17.93 -8.66
C LEU A 129 -0.25 17.04 -9.77
N ASP A 130 -0.54 17.41 -11.01
CA ASP A 130 0.15 16.93 -12.20
C ASP A 130 1.18 18.00 -12.59
N LEU A 131 2.45 17.72 -12.27
CA LEU A 131 3.56 18.64 -12.48
C LEU A 131 3.93 18.78 -13.96
N THR A 132 3.49 17.83 -14.80
CA THR A 132 3.74 17.85 -16.24
C THR A 132 2.73 18.76 -16.96
N ASN A 133 1.46 18.69 -16.56
CA ASN A 133 0.38 19.40 -17.22
C ASN A 133 -0.05 20.67 -16.46
N HIS A 134 0.63 21.01 -15.35
CA HIS A 134 0.33 22.15 -14.48
C HIS A 134 -1.14 22.19 -14.05
N THR A 135 -1.67 21.01 -13.65
CA THR A 135 -3.05 20.91 -13.15
C THR A 135 -3.08 20.40 -11.73
N ALA A 136 -4.06 20.84 -10.97
CA ALA A 136 -4.26 20.41 -9.59
C ALA A 136 -5.72 20.03 -9.34
N THR A 137 -5.93 18.88 -8.72
CA THR A 137 -7.24 18.45 -8.26
C THR A 137 -7.34 18.66 -6.76
N LYS A 138 -8.23 19.54 -6.32
CA LYS A 138 -8.53 19.83 -4.91
C LYS A 138 -9.63 18.92 -4.40
N ARG A 139 -9.46 18.37 -3.22
CA ARG A 139 -10.45 17.57 -2.50
C ARG A 139 -10.58 18.06 -1.07
N THR A 140 -11.79 18.26 -0.58
CA THR A 140 -12.04 18.51 0.85
C THR A 140 -11.82 17.23 1.66
N LEU A 141 -11.03 17.32 2.70
CA LEU A 141 -10.80 16.23 3.65
C LEU A 141 -12.07 16.02 4.50
N PRO A 142 -12.42 14.78 4.85
CA PRO A 142 -13.48 14.53 5.80
C PRO A 142 -13.08 15.13 7.16
N THR A 143 -13.93 15.97 7.70
CA THR A 143 -13.78 16.46 9.09
C THR A 143 -13.77 15.23 10.00
N PRO A 144 -12.77 15.05 10.86
CA PRO A 144 -12.83 14.01 11.87
C PRO A 144 -14.10 14.19 12.69
N PRO A 145 -14.86 13.13 13.03
CA PRO A 145 -16.00 13.26 13.91
C PRO A 145 -15.52 13.89 15.22
N THR A 146 -16.12 15.04 15.57
CA THR A 146 -15.89 15.75 16.82
C THR A 146 -16.31 14.82 17.95
N GLY A 147 -15.39 14.32 18.76
CA GLY A 147 -15.82 13.60 19.95
C GLY A 147 -14.89 12.58 20.58
N THR A 148 -13.85 12.13 19.93
CA THR A 148 -12.81 11.32 20.61
C THR A 148 -11.47 11.53 19.93
N PRO A 149 -10.41 11.94 20.68
CA PRO A 149 -9.06 11.83 20.16
C PRO A 149 -8.86 10.35 19.79
N ARG A 150 -8.77 10.05 18.49
CA ARG A 150 -8.27 8.74 18.10
C ARG A 150 -6.83 8.70 18.62
N PRO A 151 -6.54 7.85 19.60
CA PRO A 151 -5.16 7.68 20.03
C PRO A 151 -4.37 7.35 18.76
N SER A 152 -3.22 8.02 18.59
CA SER A 152 -2.24 7.66 17.57
C SER A 152 -2.09 6.14 17.66
N ARG A 153 -2.54 5.43 16.65
CA ARG A 153 -2.36 3.98 16.62
C ARG A 153 -0.88 3.76 16.41
N GLN A 154 -0.14 3.72 17.51
CA GLN A 154 1.09 2.93 17.51
C GLN A 154 0.74 1.60 16.86
N PRO A 155 1.60 1.06 15.98
CA PRO A 155 1.39 -0.26 15.43
C PRO A 155 1.13 -1.19 16.62
N ARG A 156 -0.13 -1.59 16.80
CA ARG A 156 -0.47 -2.51 17.89
C ARG A 156 0.22 -3.80 17.54
N MET A 157 1.16 -4.20 18.38
CA MET A 157 1.76 -5.52 18.29
C MET A 157 0.61 -6.54 18.32
N PRO A 158 0.50 -7.44 17.32
CA PRO A 158 -0.48 -8.51 17.41
C PRO A 158 -0.17 -9.30 18.68
N PRO A 159 -1.20 -9.68 19.46
CA PRO A 159 -0.98 -10.50 20.63
C PRO A 159 -0.36 -11.83 20.19
N ASP A 160 0.57 -12.34 20.98
CA ASP A 160 1.12 -13.68 20.77
C ASP A 160 -0.02 -14.70 20.74
N SER A 161 0.06 -15.58 19.77
CA SER A 161 -0.83 -16.72 19.61
C SER A 161 0.00 -17.94 19.22
N ALA A 162 -0.60 -19.11 19.16
CA ALA A 162 0.12 -20.32 18.75
C ALA A 162 0.91 -20.18 17.45
N ASN A 163 0.47 -19.25 16.58
CA ASN A 163 1.07 -19.05 15.25
C ASN A 163 1.67 -17.64 15.05
N VAL A 164 1.68 -16.79 16.07
CA VAL A 164 2.23 -15.42 15.99
C VAL A 164 3.15 -15.22 17.18
N LYS A 165 4.42 -14.95 16.89
CA LYS A 165 5.44 -14.59 17.89
C LYS A 165 5.84 -13.15 17.68
N THR A 166 5.85 -12.36 18.74
CA THR A 166 6.26 -10.96 18.72
C THR A 166 7.46 -10.76 19.65
N GLU A 167 8.50 -10.10 19.13
CA GLU A 167 9.74 -9.84 19.82
C GLU A 167 10.10 -8.36 19.77
N SER A 168 10.48 -7.78 20.88
CA SER A 168 11.09 -6.44 20.91
C SER A 168 12.55 -6.55 20.52
N LEU A 169 12.97 -5.73 19.56
CA LEU A 169 14.38 -5.63 19.14
C LEU A 169 15.13 -4.50 19.86
N GLY A 170 14.44 -3.84 20.82
CA GLY A 170 14.99 -2.71 21.55
C GLY A 170 14.97 -1.41 20.74
N ARG A 171 15.72 -0.43 21.25
CA ARG A 171 15.83 0.92 20.64
C ARG A 171 17.21 1.10 20.01
N GLN A 172 17.24 1.65 18.78
CA GLN A 172 18.48 2.01 18.09
C GLN A 172 18.29 3.21 17.18
N LEU A 173 19.39 3.75 16.68
CA LEU A 173 19.38 4.79 15.64
C LEU A 173 19.16 4.15 14.27
N VAL A 174 18.11 4.57 13.59
CA VAL A 174 17.79 4.17 12.21
C VAL A 174 17.60 5.44 11.39
N SER A 175 18.32 5.56 10.30
CA SER A 175 18.29 6.77 9.43
C SER A 175 18.51 8.08 10.20
N GLY A 176 19.34 8.04 11.26
CA GLY A 176 19.69 9.20 12.07
C GLY A 176 18.67 9.58 13.16
N VAL A 177 17.61 8.79 13.36
CA VAL A 177 16.60 9.02 14.41
C VAL A 177 16.44 7.82 15.30
N SER A 178 16.04 8.06 16.57
CA SER A 178 15.75 6.99 17.52
C SER A 178 14.50 6.24 17.10
N ALA A 179 14.58 4.91 17.06
CA ALA A 179 13.47 4.05 16.68
C ALA A 179 13.40 2.79 17.56
N ASP A 180 12.18 2.38 17.87
CA ASP A 180 11.87 1.15 18.60
C ASP A 180 11.60 0.03 17.59
N GLY A 181 12.34 -1.08 17.73
CA GLY A 181 12.27 -2.22 16.84
C GLY A 181 11.31 -3.29 17.34
N THR A 182 10.53 -3.84 16.46
CA THR A 182 9.64 -4.98 16.72
C THR A 182 9.74 -5.98 15.58
N ARG A 183 9.90 -7.25 15.92
CA ARG A 183 9.82 -8.39 14.99
C ARG A 183 8.55 -9.18 15.25
N VAL A 184 7.81 -9.47 14.20
CA VAL A 184 6.64 -10.36 14.24
C VAL A 184 6.90 -11.51 13.30
N THR A 185 6.84 -12.73 13.84
CA THR A 185 6.92 -13.97 13.06
C THR A 185 5.56 -14.64 13.05
N VAL A 186 4.99 -14.82 11.87
CA VAL A 186 3.74 -15.54 11.64
C VAL A 186 4.08 -16.90 11.04
N THR A 187 3.70 -17.99 11.71
CA THR A 187 3.88 -19.35 11.21
C THR A 187 2.56 -19.87 10.63
N ILE A 188 2.56 -20.27 9.36
CA ILE A 188 1.47 -21.01 8.76
C ILE A 188 1.79 -22.49 8.94
N PRO A 189 1.04 -23.24 9.76
CA PRO A 189 1.28 -24.67 9.97
C PRO A 189 1.24 -25.49 8.67
N ALA A 190 1.93 -26.64 8.68
CA ALA A 190 1.85 -27.59 7.59
C ALA A 190 0.38 -28.01 7.33
N GLY A 191 0.00 -28.11 6.07
CA GLY A 191 -1.35 -28.50 5.63
C GLY A 191 -2.40 -27.39 5.66
N GLN A 192 -2.18 -26.26 6.34
CA GLN A 192 -3.20 -25.21 6.51
C GLN A 192 -3.64 -24.57 5.18
N ILE A 193 -2.72 -24.44 4.24
CA ILE A 193 -2.98 -23.89 2.90
C ILE A 193 -2.50 -24.84 1.79
N GLY A 194 -2.36 -26.14 2.10
CA GLY A 194 -1.79 -27.15 1.21
C GLY A 194 -0.27 -27.25 1.21
N ASN A 195 0.40 -26.53 2.11
CA ASN A 195 1.85 -26.53 2.28
C ASN A 195 2.32 -27.83 2.99
N ALA A 196 3.36 -28.48 2.48
CA ALA A 196 3.94 -29.68 3.09
C ALA A 196 4.72 -29.38 4.37
N GLN A 197 5.32 -28.20 4.49
CA GLN A 197 6.12 -27.74 5.62
C GLN A 197 5.57 -26.43 6.17
N PRO A 198 5.78 -26.10 7.47
CA PRO A 198 5.42 -24.82 8.02
C PRO A 198 6.08 -23.67 7.25
N ILE A 199 5.36 -22.58 7.03
CA ILE A 199 5.86 -21.37 6.36
C ILE A 199 5.98 -20.26 7.39
N GLN A 200 7.16 -19.67 7.53
CA GLN A 200 7.37 -18.52 8.40
C GLN A 200 7.40 -17.23 7.60
N ILE A 201 6.61 -16.26 8.04
CA ILE A 201 6.59 -14.91 7.51
C ILE A 201 7.14 -14.00 8.60
N VAL A 202 8.26 -13.34 8.32
CA VAL A 202 8.93 -12.45 9.27
C VAL A 202 8.72 -11.01 8.87
N SER A 203 8.32 -10.18 9.81
CA SER A 203 8.18 -8.73 9.61
C SER A 203 8.91 -8.00 10.72
N GLU A 204 9.85 -7.11 10.36
CA GLU A 204 10.53 -6.21 11.28
C GLU A 204 10.07 -4.78 11.01
N THR A 205 9.76 -4.04 12.05
CA THR A 205 9.33 -2.64 11.95
C THR A 205 10.09 -1.81 12.97
N TRP A 206 10.68 -0.72 12.50
CA TRP A 206 11.36 0.27 13.32
C TRP A 206 10.56 1.57 13.29
N TYR A 207 9.96 1.90 14.41
CA TYR A 207 9.07 3.05 14.57
C TYR A 207 9.77 4.13 15.39
N SER A 208 9.82 5.35 14.86
CA SER A 208 10.31 6.51 15.61
C SER A 208 9.16 7.14 16.39
N PRO A 209 9.20 7.10 17.75
CA PRO A 209 8.19 7.76 18.56
C PRO A 209 8.24 9.28 18.44
N ASP A 210 9.42 9.87 18.22
CA ASP A 210 9.59 11.31 18.05
C ASP A 210 8.90 11.80 16.76
N LEU A 211 9.16 11.14 15.64
CA LEU A 211 8.56 11.49 14.36
C LEU A 211 7.15 10.91 14.17
N GLN A 212 6.76 9.97 15.02
CA GLN A 212 5.50 9.20 14.95
C GLN A 212 5.29 8.52 13.59
N LEU A 213 6.36 7.90 13.07
CA LEU A 213 6.33 7.17 11.80
C LEU A 213 7.30 5.98 11.80
N THR A 214 7.06 5.06 10.86
CA THR A 214 7.97 3.95 10.60
C THR A 214 9.14 4.45 9.73
N VAL A 215 10.37 4.24 10.20
CA VAL A 215 11.59 4.65 9.49
C VAL A 215 12.24 3.51 8.71
N LEU A 216 11.98 2.27 9.13
CA LEU A 216 12.44 1.06 8.44
C LEU A 216 11.41 -0.04 8.65
N SER A 217 11.08 -0.77 7.61
CA SER A 217 10.29 -2.00 7.69
C SER A 217 10.88 -3.04 6.73
N LYS A 218 11.06 -4.25 7.22
CA LYS A 218 11.52 -5.42 6.45
C LYS A 218 10.46 -6.50 6.56
N ARG A 219 10.13 -7.13 5.44
CA ARG A 219 9.24 -8.28 5.42
C ARG A 219 9.83 -9.35 4.52
N SER A 220 9.88 -10.57 5.04
CA SER A 220 10.26 -11.77 4.31
C SER A 220 9.08 -12.74 4.32
N ASP A 221 8.62 -13.10 3.14
CA ASP A 221 7.55 -14.08 2.94
C ASP A 221 7.99 -15.05 1.82
N PRO A 222 8.27 -16.32 2.12
CA PRO A 222 8.75 -17.29 1.13
C PRO A 222 7.83 -17.46 -0.10
N ARG A 223 6.56 -17.02 -0.01
CA ARG A 223 5.58 -17.14 -1.09
C ARG A 223 5.59 -15.94 -2.04
N SER A 224 6.00 -14.76 -1.56
CA SER A 224 5.93 -13.50 -2.32
C SER A 224 7.27 -12.77 -2.43
N GLY A 225 8.30 -13.24 -1.70
CA GLY A 225 9.62 -12.63 -1.67
C GLY A 225 9.80 -11.65 -0.51
N ASP A 226 10.84 -10.85 -0.62
CA ASP A 226 11.28 -9.90 0.38
C ASP A 226 10.90 -8.48 0.00
N SER A 227 10.56 -7.65 0.99
CA SER A 227 10.38 -6.22 0.80
C SER A 227 11.04 -5.43 1.93
N VAL A 228 11.71 -4.34 1.57
CA VAL A 228 12.37 -3.43 2.50
C VAL A 228 11.91 -2.02 2.19
N PHE A 229 11.30 -1.38 3.19
CA PHE A 229 11.00 0.05 3.17
C PHE A 229 11.99 0.76 4.09
N GLN A 230 12.55 1.88 3.66
CA GLN A 230 13.48 2.69 4.45
C GLN A 230 13.37 4.16 4.10
N LEU A 231 13.47 5.02 5.12
CA LEU A 231 13.69 6.45 4.95
C LEU A 231 15.20 6.71 4.87
N ASN A 232 15.62 7.34 3.78
CA ASN A 232 16.99 7.75 3.55
C ASN A 232 17.07 9.28 3.56
N ASN A 233 18.26 9.84 3.77
CA ASN A 233 18.50 11.29 3.72
C ASN A 233 17.54 12.07 4.64
N LEU A 234 17.18 11.50 5.79
CA LEU A 234 16.24 12.09 6.71
C LEU A 234 16.83 13.35 7.33
N SER A 235 16.15 14.47 7.16
CA SER A 235 16.47 15.77 7.76
C SER A 235 15.29 16.22 8.62
N ARG A 236 15.57 16.75 9.79
CA ARG A 236 14.57 17.34 10.71
C ARG A 236 14.43 18.86 10.57
N ALA A 237 15.08 19.45 9.56
CA ALA A 237 14.89 20.85 9.24
C ALA A 237 13.47 21.10 8.72
N GLU A 238 12.95 22.30 9.02
CA GLU A 238 11.64 22.74 8.50
C GLU A 238 11.71 22.86 6.98
N PRO A 239 10.86 22.11 6.23
CA PRO A 239 10.81 22.23 4.78
C PRO A 239 10.24 23.60 4.35
N PRO A 240 10.65 24.13 3.18
CA PRO A 240 10.11 25.38 2.66
C PRO A 240 8.58 25.34 2.55
N SER A 241 7.89 26.37 3.04
CA SER A 241 6.42 26.44 3.03
C SER A 241 5.81 26.41 1.63
N THR A 242 6.58 26.79 0.61
CA THR A 242 6.19 26.74 -0.81
C THR A 242 5.92 25.32 -1.30
N LEU A 243 6.46 24.30 -0.64
CA LEU A 243 6.19 22.90 -0.97
C LEU A 243 4.73 22.50 -0.69
N PHE A 244 4.03 23.18 0.20
CA PHE A 244 2.68 22.82 0.67
C PHE A 244 1.58 23.68 0.06
N ILE A 245 1.90 24.48 -0.95
CA ILE A 245 0.93 25.27 -1.71
C ILE A 245 0.89 24.82 -3.17
N VAL A 246 -0.24 25.04 -3.83
CA VAL A 246 -0.36 24.84 -5.28
C VAL A 246 0.31 26.03 -5.97
N PRO A 247 1.26 25.83 -6.90
CA PRO A 247 1.88 26.91 -7.64
C PRO A 247 0.86 27.74 -8.42
N ALA A 248 1.13 29.04 -8.60
CA ALA A 248 0.18 29.98 -9.22
C ALA A 248 -0.11 29.71 -10.70
N ASP A 249 0.78 29.00 -11.37
CA ASP A 249 0.67 28.59 -12.77
C ASP A 249 -0.17 27.32 -12.99
N PHE A 250 -0.74 26.74 -11.90
CA PHE A 250 -1.58 25.54 -11.97
C PHE A 250 -3.06 25.89 -12.13
N THR A 251 -3.72 25.15 -13.03
CA THR A 251 -5.18 25.16 -13.10
C THR A 251 -5.77 24.24 -12.04
N VAL A 252 -6.54 24.81 -11.10
CA VAL A 252 -7.14 24.07 -9.99
C VAL A 252 -8.57 23.65 -10.33
N THR A 253 -8.85 22.34 -10.24
CA THR A 253 -10.20 21.77 -10.38
C THR A 253 -10.66 21.19 -9.03
N GLU A 254 -11.88 21.50 -8.61
CA GLU A 254 -12.45 20.92 -7.39
C GLU A 254 -13.13 19.58 -7.68
N GLN A 255 -12.71 18.54 -6.97
CA GLN A 255 -13.41 17.27 -7.00
C GLN A 255 -14.53 17.30 -5.95
N THR A 256 -15.75 17.63 -6.38
CA THR A 256 -16.96 17.45 -5.59
C THR A 256 -17.13 15.95 -5.31
N ARG A 257 -17.42 15.59 -4.04
CA ARG A 257 -17.90 14.26 -3.72
C ARG A 257 -19.18 14.04 -4.52
N GLY A 258 -19.09 13.30 -5.62
CA GLY A 258 -20.27 12.82 -6.30
C GLY A 258 -21.11 12.07 -5.26
N MET A 259 -22.32 12.52 -4.99
CA MET A 259 -23.34 11.75 -4.32
C MET A 259 -23.64 10.53 -5.21
N GLY A 260 -22.74 9.57 -5.15
CA GLY A 260 -22.86 8.31 -5.86
C GLY A 260 -23.81 7.41 -5.12
N ARG A 261 -25.04 7.48 -5.48
CA ARG A 261 -25.99 6.41 -5.78
C ARG A 261 -27.40 6.92 -5.59
N GLY A 262 -27.91 7.50 -6.70
CA GLY A 262 -29.33 7.72 -6.85
C GLY A 262 -30.10 6.47 -6.51
N MET A 263 -31.07 6.62 -5.62
CA MET A 263 -32.22 5.75 -5.49
C MET A 263 -32.77 5.46 -6.91
N ARG A 264 -32.58 4.24 -7.41
CA ARG A 264 -33.42 3.73 -8.47
C ARG A 264 -34.83 3.68 -7.89
N LYS A 265 -35.63 4.71 -8.19
CA LYS A 265 -37.08 4.65 -8.07
C LYS A 265 -37.53 3.40 -8.84
N ARG A 266 -38.02 2.43 -8.11
CA ARG A 266 -38.80 1.32 -8.65
C ARG A 266 -40.05 1.94 -9.28
N ALA A 267 -40.06 2.07 -10.60
CA ALA A 267 -41.28 2.35 -11.34
C ALA A 267 -42.21 1.15 -11.12
N GLY A 268 -43.37 1.44 -10.52
CA GLY A 268 -44.43 0.44 -10.32
C GLY A 268 -44.93 -0.06 -11.68
N GLN A 269 -45.11 -1.37 -11.77
CA GLN A 269 -45.93 -1.98 -12.80
C GLN A 269 -47.39 -1.65 -12.53
N PRO A 270 -48.19 -1.19 -13.49
CA PRO A 270 -49.64 -1.21 -13.40
C PRO A 270 -50.16 -2.64 -13.62
N GLN A 271 -51.25 -2.96 -12.93
CA GLN A 271 -52.04 -4.19 -13.02
C GLN A 271 -52.63 -4.37 -14.41
#